data_595c663a8abd16983bbad7c2a807a775
#
_entry.id   595c663a8abd16983bbad7c2a807a775
#
_cell.length_a   1.000
_cell.length_b   1.000
_cell.length_c   1.000
_cell.angle_alpha   90.00
_cell.angle_beta   90.00
_cell.angle_gamma   90.00
#
_symmetry.space_group_name_H-M   'P 1'
#
loop_
_entity.id
_entity.type
_entity.pdbx_description
1 polymer ?
#
loop_
_entity_poly.entity_id
_entity_poly.type
_entity_poly.pdbx_seq_one_letter_code
_entity_poly.pdbx_strand_id
1 'polypeptide(L)'
;MQCKEETNYTLGKEQVGKITNTTQIQELESIFKNDSLVAHLSEDNVAESSYDEYLVYNKEGDHLLTIIPKVEQDSSSTIDNIQIFDRNYKTVKGLSIKSKFSDIVSNYTVNKVQSTFSTAILFVDELNATITIDKKELGIKDFGTQKIDLDQIPDLAKIKRITMWFK
;
A
#
# COMPACT_ATOMS: atom_id res chain seq x y z
N MET A 1 5.17 -32.78 -1.96
CA MET A 1 5.37 -31.59 -2.80
C MET A 1 4.57 -30.46 -2.21
N GLN A 2 5.21 -29.53 -1.52
CA GLN A 2 4.55 -28.32 -1.09
C GLN A 2 4.57 -27.32 -2.25
N CYS A 3 3.40 -26.93 -2.73
CA CYS A 3 3.23 -25.92 -3.75
C CYS A 3 3.75 -24.57 -3.23
N LYS A 4 4.71 -24.00 -3.94
CA LYS A 4 5.17 -22.62 -3.78
C LYS A 4 4.12 -21.63 -4.31
N GLU A 5 2.93 -21.60 -3.74
CA GLU A 5 1.91 -20.57 -4.07
C GLU A 5 1.92 -19.38 -3.12
N GLU A 6 2.64 -19.45 -2.00
CA GLU A 6 2.59 -18.44 -0.94
C GLU A 6 3.32 -17.13 -1.24
N THR A 7 4.20 -17.07 -2.23
CA THR A 7 4.99 -15.85 -2.49
C THR A 7 4.26 -14.78 -3.32
N ASN A 8 3.16 -15.13 -3.99
CA ASN A 8 2.48 -14.20 -4.91
C ASN A 8 1.73 -13.07 -4.20
N TYR A 9 1.37 -13.23 -2.92
CA TYR A 9 0.56 -12.28 -2.14
C TYR A 9 1.18 -11.93 -0.78
N THR A 10 2.49 -12.17 -0.61
CA THR A 10 3.18 -11.85 0.64
C THR A 10 3.52 -10.37 0.71
N LEU A 11 3.23 -9.73 1.84
CA LEU A 11 3.74 -8.41 2.21
C LEU A 11 4.90 -8.58 3.17
N GLY A 12 6.03 -8.06 2.82
CA GLY A 12 7.23 -8.06 3.66
C GLY A 12 8.00 -6.75 3.51
N LYS A 13 9.02 -6.59 4.34
CA LYS A 13 9.92 -5.45 4.21
C LYS A 13 10.55 -5.45 2.82
N GLU A 14 10.29 -4.40 2.03
CA GLU A 14 10.75 -4.28 0.63
C GLU A 14 10.31 -5.44 -0.29
N GLN A 15 9.13 -5.99 0.00
CA GLN A 15 8.53 -7.05 -0.82
C GLN A 15 7.00 -6.90 -0.89
N VAL A 16 6.46 -6.97 -2.10
CA VAL A 16 5.02 -7.08 -2.38
C VAL A 16 4.82 -8.17 -3.43
N GLY A 17 4.38 -9.35 -2.99
CA GLY A 17 4.29 -10.52 -3.86
C GLY A 17 5.64 -10.85 -4.49
N LYS A 18 5.71 -10.78 -5.82
CA LYS A 18 6.95 -11.02 -6.60
C LYS A 18 7.83 -9.78 -6.74
N ILE A 19 7.33 -8.60 -6.37
CA ILE A 19 8.07 -7.34 -6.47
C ILE A 19 9.00 -7.21 -5.28
N THR A 20 10.23 -6.79 -5.55
CA THR A 20 11.28 -6.50 -4.55
C THR A 20 11.89 -5.12 -4.79
N ASN A 21 12.79 -4.69 -3.92
CA ASN A 21 13.48 -3.41 -4.04
C ASN A 21 14.40 -3.29 -5.29
N THR A 22 14.70 -4.40 -5.96
CA THR A 22 15.49 -4.43 -7.20
C THR A 22 14.62 -4.52 -8.47
N THR A 23 13.33 -4.74 -8.33
CA THR A 23 12.41 -4.84 -9.46
C THR A 23 12.31 -3.50 -10.19
N GLN A 24 12.47 -3.54 -11.52
CA GLN A 24 12.35 -2.36 -12.39
C GLN A 24 10.96 -2.26 -13.02
N ILE A 25 10.57 -1.06 -13.40
CA ILE A 25 9.26 -0.79 -14.05
C ILE A 25 9.07 -1.66 -15.31
N GLN A 26 10.11 -1.82 -16.15
CA GLN A 26 10.04 -2.65 -17.36
C GLN A 26 9.73 -4.14 -17.09
N GLU A 27 9.89 -4.62 -15.86
CA GLU A 27 9.60 -6.01 -15.47
C GLU A 27 8.12 -6.23 -15.11
N LEU A 28 7.36 -5.15 -14.86
CA LEU A 28 5.98 -5.25 -14.36
C LEU A 28 5.04 -6.00 -15.31
N GLU A 29 5.16 -5.80 -16.63
CA GLU A 29 4.35 -6.53 -17.62
C GLU A 29 4.54 -8.05 -17.51
N SER A 30 5.78 -8.48 -17.29
CA SER A 30 6.10 -9.91 -17.11
C SER A 30 5.57 -10.46 -15.79
N ILE A 31 5.66 -9.67 -14.71
CA ILE A 31 5.19 -10.05 -13.37
C ILE A 31 3.66 -10.20 -13.38
N PHE A 32 2.96 -9.24 -14.00
CA PHE A 32 1.50 -9.16 -14.05
C PHE A 32 0.90 -9.64 -15.38
N LYS A 33 1.53 -10.58 -16.06
CA LYS A 33 1.09 -11.11 -17.37
C LYS A 33 -0.35 -11.63 -17.43
N ASN A 34 -0.95 -11.96 -16.28
CA ASN A 34 -2.32 -12.46 -16.17
C ASN A 34 -3.32 -11.38 -15.72
N ASP A 35 -2.82 -10.20 -15.41
CA ASP A 35 -3.57 -9.05 -14.92
C ASP A 35 -3.52 -7.92 -15.97
N SER A 36 -4.25 -6.84 -15.74
CA SER A 36 -4.20 -5.64 -16.57
C SER A 36 -3.29 -4.61 -15.92
N LEU A 37 -2.27 -4.16 -16.63
CA LEU A 37 -1.36 -3.10 -16.20
C LEU A 37 -1.66 -1.82 -16.99
N VAL A 38 -2.04 -0.74 -16.29
CA VAL A 38 -2.36 0.56 -16.88
C VAL A 38 -1.35 1.60 -16.38
N ALA A 39 -0.61 2.22 -17.29
CA ALA A 39 0.30 3.30 -16.96
C ALA A 39 -0.43 4.65 -17.07
N HIS A 40 -0.39 5.45 -16.01
CA HIS A 40 -0.73 6.86 -16.02
C HIS A 40 0.58 7.64 -15.89
N LEU A 41 0.98 8.34 -16.94
CA LEU A 41 2.22 9.09 -16.96
C LEU A 41 1.95 10.57 -16.69
N SER A 42 2.85 11.22 -15.97
CA SER A 42 2.73 12.62 -15.55
C SER A 42 2.65 13.62 -16.74
N GLU A 43 3.13 13.24 -17.92
CA GLU A 43 3.02 14.03 -19.16
C GLU A 43 1.67 13.88 -19.87
N ASP A 44 0.88 12.86 -19.53
CA ASP A 44 -0.45 12.69 -20.11
C ASP A 44 -1.39 13.75 -19.54
N ASN A 45 -1.70 14.78 -20.33
CA ASN A 45 -2.60 15.88 -19.98
C ASN A 45 -4.02 15.43 -19.56
N VAL A 46 -4.27 14.12 -19.51
CA VAL A 46 -5.53 13.48 -19.13
C VAL A 46 -5.42 12.82 -17.74
N ALA A 47 -4.20 12.68 -17.20
CA ALA A 47 -4.00 12.06 -15.89
C ALA A 47 -4.36 13.03 -14.76
N GLU A 48 -5.18 12.60 -13.82
CA GLU A 48 -5.45 13.32 -12.57
C GLU A 48 -4.23 13.30 -11.64
N SER A 49 -3.21 12.54 -11.98
CA SER A 49 -1.98 12.37 -11.22
C SER A 49 -0.88 13.31 -11.73
N SER A 50 -0.18 13.95 -10.79
CA SER A 50 0.98 14.80 -11.08
C SER A 50 2.30 14.02 -11.13
N TYR A 51 2.26 12.70 -11.06
CA TYR A 51 3.41 11.79 -11.07
C TYR A 51 3.04 10.48 -11.79
N ASP A 52 4.06 9.75 -12.24
CA ASP A 52 3.86 8.45 -12.88
C ASP A 52 3.31 7.42 -11.89
N GLU A 53 2.29 6.68 -12.33
CA GLU A 53 1.75 5.55 -11.58
C GLU A 53 1.35 4.40 -12.50
N TYR A 54 1.51 3.18 -12.00
CA TYR A 54 1.15 1.95 -12.68
C TYR A 54 0.08 1.21 -11.89
N LEU A 55 -1.11 1.10 -12.46
CA LEU A 55 -2.26 0.48 -11.82
C LEU A 55 -2.40 -0.97 -12.30
N VAL A 56 -2.56 -1.88 -11.36
CA VAL A 56 -2.77 -3.31 -11.63
C VAL A 56 -4.21 -3.66 -11.31
N TYR A 57 -4.90 -4.26 -12.27
CA TYR A 57 -6.28 -4.74 -12.15
C TYR A 57 -6.34 -6.24 -12.44
N ASN A 58 -7.19 -6.98 -11.73
CA ASN A 58 -7.48 -8.36 -12.07
C ASN A 58 -8.39 -8.46 -13.32
N LYS A 59 -8.73 -9.68 -13.71
CA LYS A 59 -9.60 -9.95 -14.88
C LYS A 59 -11.04 -9.48 -14.68
N GLU A 60 -11.47 -9.36 -13.44
CA GLU A 60 -12.78 -8.87 -13.03
C GLU A 60 -12.84 -7.33 -13.01
N GLY A 61 -11.70 -6.66 -13.16
CA GLY A 61 -11.57 -5.21 -13.14
C GLY A 61 -11.37 -4.63 -11.73
N ASP A 62 -11.12 -5.46 -10.72
CA ASP A 62 -10.80 -4.97 -9.38
C ASP A 62 -9.39 -4.41 -9.34
N HIS A 63 -9.23 -3.25 -8.73
CA HIS A 63 -7.95 -2.60 -8.51
C HIS A 63 -7.17 -3.33 -7.41
N LEU A 64 -6.00 -3.86 -7.76
CA LEU A 64 -5.16 -4.64 -6.86
C LEU A 64 -4.07 -3.80 -6.21
N LEU A 65 -3.29 -3.09 -7.03
CA LEU A 65 -2.12 -2.32 -6.63
C LEU A 65 -2.01 -1.02 -7.41
N THR A 66 -1.43 0.01 -6.77
CA THR A 66 -0.84 1.16 -7.46
C THR A 66 0.65 1.18 -7.16
N ILE A 67 1.48 1.19 -8.19
CA ILE A 67 2.94 1.13 -8.12
C ILE A 67 3.51 2.48 -8.56
N ILE A 68 4.34 3.07 -7.71
CA ILE A 68 4.97 4.37 -7.95
C ILE A 68 6.47 4.16 -8.19
N PRO A 69 7.04 4.62 -9.32
CA PRO A 69 8.47 4.54 -9.60
C PRO A 69 9.26 5.56 -8.76
N LYS A 70 10.56 5.30 -8.55
CA LYS A 70 11.49 6.29 -7.94
C LYS A 70 11.81 7.43 -8.89
N VAL A 71 11.90 7.13 -10.18
CA VAL A 71 12.21 8.10 -11.24
C VAL A 71 11.11 8.02 -12.29
N GLU A 72 10.49 9.16 -12.57
CA GLU A 72 9.44 9.28 -13.58
C GLU A 72 10.00 9.05 -14.97
N GLN A 73 9.18 8.51 -15.87
CA GLN A 73 9.49 8.28 -17.29
C GLN A 73 10.78 7.46 -17.56
N ASP A 74 11.18 6.66 -16.56
CA ASP A 74 12.34 5.78 -16.66
C ASP A 74 11.93 4.32 -16.45
N SER A 75 11.90 3.53 -17.52
CA SER A 75 11.55 2.11 -17.48
C SER A 75 12.56 1.26 -16.69
N SER A 76 13.78 1.75 -16.51
CA SER A 76 14.83 1.12 -15.67
C SER A 76 14.73 1.52 -14.19
N SER A 77 13.86 2.48 -13.87
CA SER A 77 13.61 2.88 -12.48
C SER A 77 13.16 1.71 -11.63
N THR A 78 13.65 1.65 -10.41
CA THR A 78 13.07 0.80 -9.37
C THR A 78 11.85 1.47 -8.74
N ILE A 79 11.19 0.75 -7.85
CA ILE A 79 9.92 1.16 -7.24
C ILE A 79 10.18 1.96 -5.97
N ASP A 80 9.47 3.07 -5.79
CA ASP A 80 9.47 3.89 -4.57
C ASP A 80 8.49 3.34 -3.54
N ASN A 81 7.24 3.14 -3.94
CA ASN A 81 6.23 2.58 -3.06
C ASN A 81 5.14 1.84 -3.83
N ILE A 82 4.42 0.98 -3.12
CA ILE A 82 3.25 0.26 -3.64
C ILE A 82 2.09 0.44 -2.67
N GLN A 83 0.96 0.91 -3.18
CA GLN A 83 -0.30 0.99 -2.46
C GLN A 83 -1.10 -0.29 -2.69
N ILE A 84 -1.58 -0.90 -1.60
CA ILE A 84 -2.28 -2.19 -1.61
C ILE A 84 -3.78 -1.97 -1.48
N PHE A 85 -4.56 -2.54 -2.40
CA PHE A 85 -6.03 -2.52 -2.41
C PHE A 85 -6.65 -3.92 -2.36
N ASP A 86 -5.88 -4.97 -2.73
CA ASP A 86 -6.36 -6.35 -2.70
C ASP A 86 -6.14 -7.00 -1.33
N ARG A 87 -7.22 -7.59 -0.80
CA ARG A 87 -7.26 -8.30 0.48
C ARG A 87 -6.43 -9.58 0.55
N ASN A 88 -6.00 -10.12 -0.59
CA ASN A 88 -5.20 -11.33 -0.64
C ASN A 88 -3.75 -11.07 -0.20
N TYR A 89 -3.26 -9.86 -0.40
CA TYR A 89 -1.94 -9.47 0.09
C TYR A 89 -1.91 -9.40 1.61
N LYS A 90 -1.05 -10.22 2.23
CA LYS A 90 -0.93 -10.36 3.69
C LYS A 90 0.53 -10.43 4.13
N THR A 91 0.80 -9.88 5.30
CA THR A 91 2.07 -10.15 5.97
C THR A 91 2.09 -11.57 6.55
N VAL A 92 3.27 -12.04 6.96
CA VAL A 92 3.43 -13.34 7.66
C VAL A 92 2.60 -13.43 8.94
N LYS A 93 2.30 -12.30 9.57
CA LYS A 93 1.42 -12.19 10.76
C LYS A 93 -0.06 -12.01 10.39
N GLY A 94 -0.42 -12.09 9.12
CA GLY A 94 -1.80 -12.04 8.62
C GLY A 94 -2.39 -10.64 8.44
N LEU A 95 -1.61 -9.57 8.60
CA LEU A 95 -2.10 -8.20 8.38
C LEU A 95 -2.41 -7.98 6.90
N SER A 96 -3.60 -7.51 6.59
CA SER A 96 -4.08 -7.17 5.25
C SER A 96 -4.94 -5.91 5.28
N ILE A 97 -5.39 -5.44 4.13
CA ILE A 97 -6.32 -4.29 4.04
C ILE A 97 -7.68 -4.55 4.73
N LYS A 98 -8.03 -5.80 5.01
CA LYS A 98 -9.24 -6.17 5.76
C LYS A 98 -9.06 -6.21 7.27
N SER A 99 -7.83 -6.07 7.74
CA SER A 99 -7.51 -6.00 9.17
C SER A 99 -8.02 -4.70 9.80
N LYS A 100 -8.07 -4.69 11.12
CA LYS A 100 -8.50 -3.55 11.94
C LYS A 100 -7.31 -2.97 12.71
N PHE A 101 -7.50 -1.83 13.35
CA PHE A 101 -6.45 -1.21 14.17
C PHE A 101 -5.90 -2.15 15.24
N SER A 102 -6.79 -2.91 15.94
CA SER A 102 -6.36 -3.92 16.92
C SER A 102 -5.41 -4.97 16.36
N ASP A 103 -5.58 -5.38 15.11
CA ASP A 103 -4.69 -6.34 14.44
C ASP A 103 -3.31 -5.74 14.18
N ILE A 104 -3.25 -4.43 13.90
CA ILE A 104 -1.98 -3.72 13.73
C ILE A 104 -1.19 -3.73 15.03
N VAL A 105 -1.78 -3.19 16.12
CA VAL A 105 -1.07 -3.01 17.40
C VAL A 105 -0.80 -4.33 18.12
N SER A 106 -1.56 -5.39 17.83
CA SER A 106 -1.30 -6.73 18.38
C SER A 106 -0.09 -7.42 17.75
N ASN A 107 0.27 -7.05 16.52
CA ASN A 107 1.32 -7.72 15.74
C ASN A 107 2.53 -6.85 15.45
N TYR A 108 2.37 -5.52 15.45
CA TYR A 108 3.39 -4.57 15.01
C TYR A 108 3.47 -3.37 15.94
N THR A 109 4.64 -2.77 16.00
CA THR A 109 4.85 -1.49 16.70
C THR A 109 4.51 -0.34 15.77
N VAL A 110 3.59 0.53 16.19
CA VAL A 110 3.35 1.80 15.51
C VAL A 110 4.35 2.82 16.05
N ASN A 111 5.30 3.22 15.22
CA ASN A 111 6.41 4.10 15.60
C ASN A 111 5.99 5.57 15.64
N LYS A 112 5.04 5.95 14.79
CA LYS A 112 4.57 7.33 14.65
C LYS A 112 3.14 7.35 14.12
N VAL A 113 2.37 8.36 14.54
CA VAL A 113 1.07 8.72 13.94
C VAL A 113 1.19 10.11 13.35
N GLN A 114 0.77 10.26 12.10
CA GLN A 114 0.65 11.55 11.42
C GLN A 114 -0.81 11.80 11.06
N SER A 115 -1.31 12.97 11.42
CA SER A 115 -2.65 13.42 11.05
C SER A 115 -2.60 14.22 9.75
N THR A 116 -3.48 13.90 8.82
CA THR A 116 -3.80 14.75 7.66
C THR A 116 -5.18 15.37 7.88
N PHE A 117 -5.70 16.09 6.89
CA PHE A 117 -7.05 16.65 6.98
C PHE A 117 -8.12 15.58 7.22
N SER A 118 -8.07 14.45 6.54
CA SER A 118 -9.12 13.42 6.56
C SER A 118 -8.68 12.04 7.06
N THR A 119 -7.38 11.84 7.32
CA THR A 119 -6.84 10.52 7.68
C THR A 119 -5.84 10.57 8.83
N ALA A 120 -5.68 9.45 9.50
CA ALA A 120 -4.53 9.14 10.34
C ALA A 120 -3.61 8.17 9.58
N ILE A 121 -2.31 8.46 9.57
CA ILE A 121 -1.28 7.65 8.93
C ILE A 121 -0.40 7.06 10.03
N LEU A 122 -0.38 5.74 10.13
CA LEU A 122 0.41 4.98 11.09
C LEU A 122 1.69 4.50 10.41
N PHE A 123 2.84 4.76 11.02
CA PHE A 123 4.14 4.31 10.53
C PHE A 123 4.55 3.01 11.24
N VAL A 124 4.86 1.98 10.47
CA VAL A 124 5.30 0.66 10.94
C VAL A 124 6.67 0.37 10.33
N ASP A 125 7.73 0.76 11.05
CA ASP A 125 9.11 0.74 10.53
C ASP A 125 9.62 -0.68 10.26
N GLU A 126 9.17 -1.67 11.05
CA GLU A 126 9.57 -3.07 10.85
C GLU A 126 9.11 -3.65 9.50
N LEU A 127 8.09 -3.06 8.88
CA LEU A 127 7.59 -3.40 7.54
C LEU A 127 8.03 -2.40 6.47
N ASN A 128 8.65 -1.28 6.80
CA ASN A 128 8.76 -0.12 5.93
C ASN A 128 7.38 0.25 5.34
N ALA A 129 6.36 0.31 6.17
CA ALA A 129 4.99 0.53 5.72
C ALA A 129 4.33 1.71 6.41
N THR A 130 3.38 2.31 5.71
CA THR A 130 2.40 3.22 6.31
C THR A 130 1.00 2.64 6.14
N ILE A 131 0.18 2.77 7.20
CA ILE A 131 -1.20 2.29 7.22
C ILE A 131 -2.10 3.49 7.42
N THR A 132 -3.01 3.71 6.48
CA THR A 132 -3.94 4.84 6.50
C THR A 132 -5.28 4.41 7.03
N ILE A 133 -5.81 5.17 8.00
CA ILE A 133 -7.15 5.02 8.59
C ILE A 133 -7.91 6.32 8.33
N ASP A 134 -9.16 6.23 7.86
CA ASP A 134 -10.02 7.40 7.67
C ASP A 134 -10.45 7.96 9.04
N LYS A 135 -10.46 9.28 9.22
CA LYS A 135 -10.91 9.91 10.46
C LYS A 135 -12.35 9.61 10.82
N LYS A 136 -13.17 9.26 9.86
CA LYS A 136 -14.54 8.77 10.11
C LYS A 136 -14.56 7.54 10.99
N GLU A 137 -13.56 6.66 10.87
CA GLU A 137 -13.41 5.46 11.70
C GLU A 137 -13.08 5.80 13.17
N LEU A 138 -12.51 6.98 13.42
CA LEU A 138 -12.18 7.47 14.77
C LEU A 138 -13.37 8.16 15.46
N GLY A 139 -14.52 8.33 14.78
CA GLY A 139 -15.64 9.11 15.27
C GLY A 139 -15.39 10.61 15.35
N ILE A 140 -14.32 11.10 14.71
CA ILE A 140 -13.96 12.51 14.63
C ILE A 140 -14.84 13.18 13.56
N LYS A 141 -15.61 14.19 13.98
CA LYS A 141 -16.47 14.96 13.07
C LYS A 141 -15.78 16.17 12.47
N ASP A 142 -14.78 16.71 13.15
CA ASP A 142 -14.03 17.87 12.71
C ASP A 142 -12.78 17.43 11.95
N PHE A 143 -12.75 17.76 10.67
CA PHE A 143 -11.58 17.55 9.83
C PHE A 143 -10.54 18.66 10.11
N GLY A 144 -9.29 18.27 10.25
CA GLY A 144 -8.18 19.17 10.52
C GLY A 144 -6.89 18.39 10.72
N THR A 145 -5.79 19.09 10.93
CA THR A 145 -4.47 18.48 11.13
C THR A 145 -4.09 18.31 12.60
N GLN A 146 -5.08 18.26 13.49
CA GLN A 146 -4.88 18.05 14.92
C GLN A 146 -4.14 16.72 15.16
N LYS A 147 -3.25 16.72 16.14
CA LYS A 147 -2.53 15.53 16.57
C LYS A 147 -3.53 14.44 16.99
N ILE A 148 -3.29 13.22 16.55
CA ILE A 148 -4.02 12.03 16.95
C ILE A 148 -3.04 11.12 17.67
N ASP A 149 -3.39 10.75 18.91
CA ASP A 149 -2.64 9.77 19.69
C ASP A 149 -3.22 8.36 19.45
N LEU A 150 -2.40 7.32 19.63
CA LEU A 150 -2.81 5.93 19.34
C LEU A 150 -4.04 5.47 20.15
N ASP A 151 -4.18 5.95 21.39
CA ASP A 151 -5.29 5.61 22.27
C ASP A 151 -6.64 6.22 21.83
N GLN A 152 -6.61 7.17 20.90
CA GLN A 152 -7.81 7.76 20.30
C GLN A 152 -8.33 6.95 19.10
N ILE A 153 -7.59 5.94 18.63
CA ILE A 153 -7.98 5.11 17.49
C ILE A 153 -8.74 3.88 18.03
N PRO A 154 -10.02 3.72 17.66
CA PRO A 154 -10.80 2.56 18.11
C PRO A 154 -10.21 1.24 17.58
N ASP A 155 -10.24 0.19 18.41
CA ASP A 155 -9.76 -1.15 18.06
C ASP A 155 -10.36 -1.69 16.76
N LEU A 156 -11.61 -1.35 16.47
CA LEU A 156 -12.35 -1.80 15.28
C LEU A 156 -12.18 -0.88 14.06
N ALA A 157 -11.40 0.19 14.17
CA ALA A 157 -11.16 1.10 13.04
C ALA A 157 -10.58 0.34 11.84
N LYS A 158 -11.19 0.53 10.68
CA LYS A 158 -10.84 -0.19 9.45
C LYS A 158 -9.66 0.47 8.75
N ILE A 159 -8.80 -0.36 8.20
CA ILE A 159 -7.71 0.10 7.34
C ILE A 159 -8.29 0.57 6.01
N LYS A 160 -7.90 1.77 5.59
CA LYS A 160 -8.25 2.33 4.28
C LYS A 160 -7.26 1.91 3.21
N ARG A 161 -5.95 1.91 3.55
CA ARG A 161 -4.86 1.61 2.63
C ARG A 161 -3.61 1.19 3.39
N ILE A 162 -2.87 0.28 2.81
CA ILE A 162 -1.50 -0.06 3.21
C ILE A 162 -0.57 0.41 2.09
N THR A 163 0.48 1.13 2.42
CA THR A 163 1.53 1.52 1.48
C THR A 163 2.85 0.92 1.94
N MET A 164 3.46 0.11 1.07
CA MET A 164 4.77 -0.49 1.29
C MET A 164 5.83 0.37 0.63
N TRP A 165 6.86 0.78 1.38
CA TRP A 165 7.93 1.66 0.91
C TRP A 165 9.20 0.87 0.62
N PHE A 166 9.83 1.19 -0.50
CA PHE A 166 11.09 0.59 -0.94
C PHE A 166 12.22 1.62 -0.79
N LYS A 167 13.29 1.24 -0.09
CA LYS A 167 14.46 2.10 0.14
C LYS A 167 15.56 1.87 -0.87
#